data_2f4a5fe161c5b4591b3cdaafe335d1e1
#
_entry.id   2f4a5fe161c5b4591b3cdaafe335d1e1
#
_cell.length_a   1.000
_cell.length_b   1.000
_cell.length_c   1.000
_cell.angle_alpha   90.00
_cell.angle_beta   90.00
_cell.angle_gamma   90.00
#
_symmetry.space_group_name_H-M   'P 1'
#
loop_
_entity.id
_entity.type
_entity.pdbx_description
1 polymer ?
#
loop_
_entity_poly.entity_id
_entity_poly.type
_entity_poly.pdbx_seq_one_letter_code
_entity_poly.pdbx_strand_id
1 'polypeptide(L)'
;MMKNRRKFKSSLSGRLTLGVVIVSAIIFTLTCTVFIRMAANKVREEATKHAHSELSNTIHQIDAVLHAVEIAVENTAWLVPYRLSSPEFMYSITERILRNNEFICGAAVAFEPHYYASEGLYFSPYSYRDENGEIRSKQLGSDTYDYHYMDWYQIPKLLNEPYWSEPYYDDGGGEMMMTTYSKPLYDANGNLYAIITADLSLEWLTELVGGIKAFERSYNLMVSRNASFIVHPDHNLILNETIYSSTYGDEDESLKKMQDDMVHCRAGQVL
;
A
#
# COMPACT_ATOMS: atom_id res chain seq x y z
N MET A 1 44.62 -20.79 71.08
CA MET A 1 45.34 -20.51 69.82
C MET A 1 44.79 -19.22 69.22
N MET A 2 45.37 -18.08 69.55
CA MET A 2 44.86 -16.74 69.15
C MET A 2 45.43 -16.41 67.77
N LYS A 3 44.54 -16.27 66.78
CA LYS A 3 44.88 -15.91 65.40
C LYS A 3 45.12 -14.38 65.30
N ASN A 4 46.39 -13.98 65.22
CA ASN A 4 46.85 -12.59 65.12
C ASN A 4 46.42 -12.04 63.76
N ARG A 5 45.35 -11.21 63.69
CA ARG A 5 44.96 -10.43 62.50
C ARG A 5 45.93 -9.26 62.34
N ARG A 6 46.90 -9.39 61.44
CA ARG A 6 47.74 -8.28 60.98
C ARG A 6 46.86 -7.24 60.31
N LYS A 7 46.63 -6.08 60.94
CA LYS A 7 46.04 -4.92 60.28
C LYS A 7 47.06 -4.39 59.26
N PHE A 8 46.78 -4.53 58.01
CA PHE A 8 47.53 -3.85 56.94
C PHE A 8 47.36 -2.36 57.10
N LYS A 9 48.37 -1.65 57.63
CA LYS A 9 48.44 -0.16 57.62
C LYS A 9 48.82 0.20 56.17
N SER A 10 47.85 0.65 55.35
CA SER A 10 48.11 1.20 54.02
C SER A 10 49.00 2.44 54.18
N SER A 11 50.15 2.50 53.48
CA SER A 11 51.04 3.67 53.45
C SER A 11 50.33 4.89 52.91
N LEU A 12 50.71 6.07 53.25
CA LEU A 12 50.11 7.32 52.70
C LEU A 12 50.15 7.35 51.16
N SER A 13 51.24 6.89 50.57
CA SER A 13 51.43 6.73 49.16
C SER A 13 50.36 5.78 48.53
N GLY A 14 50.10 4.61 49.16
CA GLY A 14 49.07 3.68 48.65
C GLY A 14 47.66 4.24 48.70
N ARG A 15 47.32 5.07 49.68
CA ARG A 15 46.01 5.76 49.74
C ARG A 15 45.86 6.82 48.65
N LEU A 16 46.94 7.55 48.37
CA LEU A 16 46.94 8.59 47.33
C LEU A 16 46.83 7.96 45.94
N THR A 17 47.59 6.91 45.68
CA THR A 17 47.52 6.16 44.42
C THR A 17 46.11 5.55 44.18
N LEU A 18 45.54 4.96 45.23
CA LEU A 18 44.19 4.40 45.15
C LEU A 18 43.13 5.49 44.84
N GLY A 19 43.27 6.67 45.48
CA GLY A 19 42.40 7.83 45.24
C GLY A 19 42.47 8.30 43.77
N VAL A 20 43.69 8.44 43.23
CA VAL A 20 43.88 8.83 41.82
C VAL A 20 43.27 7.79 40.87
N VAL A 21 43.49 6.50 41.12
CA VAL A 21 42.93 5.42 40.28
C VAL A 21 41.39 5.44 40.29
N ILE A 22 40.78 5.62 41.48
CA ILE A 22 39.32 5.69 41.62
C ILE A 22 38.76 6.89 40.84
N VAL A 23 39.34 8.08 41.01
CA VAL A 23 38.89 9.30 40.31
C VAL A 23 39.05 9.14 38.80
N SER A 24 40.19 8.62 38.34
CA SER A 24 40.41 8.35 36.90
C SER A 24 39.40 7.36 36.35
N ALA A 25 39.09 6.29 37.09
CA ALA A 25 38.08 5.28 36.68
C ALA A 25 36.68 5.91 36.60
N ILE A 26 36.30 6.76 37.54
CA ILE A 26 35.02 7.48 37.53
C ILE A 26 34.92 8.39 36.30
N ILE A 27 35.96 9.21 36.06
CA ILE A 27 35.99 10.10 34.88
C ILE A 27 35.90 9.31 33.59
N PHE A 28 36.68 8.22 33.47
CA PHE A 28 36.66 7.37 32.28
C PHE A 28 35.29 6.74 32.05
N THR A 29 34.68 6.18 33.10
CA THR A 29 33.33 5.58 32.99
C THR A 29 32.28 6.61 32.59
N LEU A 30 32.34 7.82 33.18
CA LEU A 30 31.44 8.90 32.84
C LEU A 30 31.59 9.32 31.37
N THR A 31 32.83 9.50 30.90
CA THR A 31 33.14 9.87 29.52
C THR A 31 32.67 8.79 28.55
N CYS A 32 32.96 7.51 28.84
CA CYS A 32 32.48 6.38 28.02
C CYS A 32 30.94 6.33 27.96
N THR A 33 30.26 6.53 29.09
CA THR A 33 28.80 6.53 29.13
C THR A 33 28.19 7.65 28.29
N VAL A 34 28.74 8.87 28.39
CA VAL A 34 28.31 10.01 27.56
C VAL A 34 28.55 9.71 26.08
N PHE A 35 29.74 9.22 25.74
CA PHE A 35 30.08 8.89 24.35
C PHE A 35 29.17 7.81 23.76
N ILE A 36 28.91 6.74 24.52
CA ILE A 36 28.00 5.66 24.09
C ILE A 36 26.59 6.20 23.86
N ARG A 37 26.08 7.05 24.77
CA ARG A 37 24.76 7.67 24.59
C ARG A 37 24.71 8.58 23.36
N MET A 38 25.72 9.41 23.16
CA MET A 38 25.80 10.28 21.97
C MET A 38 25.86 9.45 20.68
N ALA A 39 26.68 8.40 20.64
CA ALA A 39 26.79 7.50 19.50
C ALA A 39 25.47 6.78 19.22
N ALA A 40 24.82 6.24 20.25
CA ALA A 40 23.52 5.58 20.12
C ALA A 40 22.44 6.52 19.58
N ASN A 41 22.37 7.75 20.11
CA ASN A 41 21.43 8.76 19.63
C ASN A 41 21.70 9.14 18.16
N LYS A 42 22.97 9.27 17.79
CA LYS A 42 23.34 9.60 16.41
C LYS A 42 22.97 8.48 15.45
N VAL A 43 23.25 7.22 15.81
CA VAL A 43 22.87 6.04 15.02
C VAL A 43 21.34 5.97 14.87
N ARG A 44 20.59 6.21 15.94
CA ARG A 44 19.11 6.24 15.90
C ARG A 44 18.61 7.34 14.97
N GLU A 45 19.15 8.55 15.08
CA GLU A 45 18.76 9.67 14.21
C GLU A 45 19.01 9.37 12.73
N GLU A 46 20.19 8.83 12.38
CA GLU A 46 20.51 8.45 11.00
C GLU A 46 19.62 7.31 10.51
N ALA A 47 19.36 6.30 11.34
CA ALA A 47 18.45 5.21 11.02
C ALA A 47 17.03 5.70 10.73
N THR A 48 16.52 6.62 11.56
CA THR A 48 15.20 7.23 11.35
C THR A 48 15.15 8.03 10.04
N LYS A 49 16.17 8.85 9.77
CA LYS A 49 16.23 9.61 8.51
C LYS A 49 16.26 8.69 7.29
N HIS A 50 17.03 7.60 7.36
CA HIS A 50 17.09 6.63 6.29
C HIS A 50 15.73 5.96 6.05
N ALA A 51 15.08 5.50 7.12
CA ALA A 51 13.75 4.90 7.02
C ALA A 51 12.70 5.87 6.43
N HIS A 52 12.71 7.13 6.86
CA HIS A 52 11.84 8.16 6.28
C HIS A 52 12.11 8.41 4.79
N SER A 53 13.39 8.43 4.39
CA SER A 53 13.77 8.61 2.98
C SER A 53 13.26 7.45 2.12
N GLU A 54 13.46 6.22 2.58
CA GLU A 54 12.99 5.02 1.86
C GLU A 54 11.46 4.97 1.79
N LEU A 55 10.76 5.28 2.89
CA LEU A 55 9.30 5.36 2.89
C LEU A 55 8.79 6.43 1.92
N SER A 56 9.41 7.62 1.90
CA SER A 56 9.04 8.69 0.97
C SER A 56 9.26 8.27 -0.49
N ASN A 57 10.37 7.59 -0.79
CA ASN A 57 10.62 7.06 -2.12
C ASN A 57 9.56 6.03 -2.53
N THR A 58 9.17 5.13 -1.60
CA THR A 58 8.12 4.13 -1.84
C THR A 58 6.78 4.80 -2.16
N ILE A 59 6.39 5.80 -1.36
CA ILE A 59 5.16 6.58 -1.58
C ILE A 59 5.18 7.21 -2.98
N HIS A 60 6.27 7.89 -3.35
CA HIS A 60 6.37 8.52 -4.68
C HIS A 60 6.29 7.51 -5.84
N GLN A 61 6.83 6.30 -5.67
CA GLN A 61 6.71 5.26 -6.69
C GLN A 61 5.27 4.76 -6.81
N ILE A 62 4.58 4.54 -5.69
CA ILE A 62 3.17 4.15 -5.68
C ILE A 62 2.31 5.25 -6.34
N ASP A 63 2.47 6.49 -5.90
CA ASP A 63 1.73 7.64 -6.44
C ASP A 63 1.94 7.78 -7.95
N ALA A 64 3.17 7.59 -8.43
CA ALA A 64 3.47 7.65 -9.86
C ALA A 64 2.72 6.58 -10.66
N VAL A 65 2.60 5.36 -10.12
CA VAL A 65 1.86 4.27 -10.78
C VAL A 65 0.35 4.51 -10.72
N LEU A 66 -0.20 4.87 -9.56
CA LEU A 66 -1.63 5.20 -9.45
C LEU A 66 -2.01 6.31 -10.43
N HIS A 67 -1.20 7.37 -10.47
CA HIS A 67 -1.44 8.48 -11.40
C HIS A 67 -1.29 8.07 -12.87
N ALA A 68 -0.37 7.15 -13.20
CA ALA A 68 -0.25 6.61 -14.56
C ALA A 68 -1.51 5.84 -14.98
N VAL A 69 -2.13 5.06 -14.06
CA VAL A 69 -3.40 4.37 -14.29
C VAL A 69 -4.53 5.37 -14.53
N GLU A 70 -4.64 6.40 -13.68
CA GLU A 70 -5.62 7.48 -13.85
C GLU A 70 -5.49 8.15 -15.21
N ILE A 71 -4.26 8.57 -15.59
CA ILE A 71 -3.99 9.19 -16.89
C ILE A 71 -4.34 8.25 -18.06
N ALA A 72 -4.08 6.94 -17.93
CA ALA A 72 -4.42 5.99 -18.97
C ALA A 72 -5.92 5.95 -19.25
N VAL A 73 -6.74 5.94 -18.19
CA VAL A 73 -8.20 6.00 -18.28
C VAL A 73 -8.63 7.37 -18.83
N GLU A 74 -8.14 8.48 -18.28
CA GLU A 74 -8.48 9.83 -18.72
C GLU A 74 -8.18 10.05 -20.21
N ASN A 75 -6.98 9.64 -20.65
CA ASN A 75 -6.54 9.79 -22.04
C ASN A 75 -7.26 8.84 -23.02
N THR A 76 -8.04 7.88 -22.53
CA THR A 76 -8.77 6.92 -23.36
C THR A 76 -10.28 7.17 -23.32
N ALA A 77 -10.79 7.66 -22.21
CA ALA A 77 -12.22 7.91 -21.98
C ALA A 77 -12.88 8.77 -23.07
N TRP A 78 -12.17 9.78 -23.59
CA TRP A 78 -12.70 10.65 -24.65
C TRP A 78 -12.99 9.93 -25.98
N LEU A 79 -12.40 8.76 -26.22
CA LEU A 79 -12.67 7.97 -27.44
C LEU A 79 -14.04 7.29 -27.40
N VAL A 80 -14.53 6.94 -26.20
CA VAL A 80 -15.78 6.18 -26.04
C VAL A 80 -16.96 6.88 -26.72
N PRO A 81 -17.27 8.17 -26.47
CA PRO A 81 -18.42 8.83 -27.07
C PRO A 81 -18.36 8.92 -28.60
N TYR A 82 -17.16 8.91 -29.19
CA TYR A 82 -17.02 8.95 -30.66
C TYR A 82 -17.23 7.56 -31.32
N ARG A 83 -17.35 6.49 -30.54
CA ARG A 83 -17.45 5.12 -31.02
C ARG A 83 -18.71 4.39 -30.52
N LEU A 84 -19.67 5.11 -29.93
CA LEU A 84 -20.91 4.51 -29.42
C LEU A 84 -21.75 3.81 -30.49
N SER A 85 -21.60 4.16 -31.76
CA SER A 85 -22.28 3.48 -32.88
C SER A 85 -21.65 2.11 -33.24
N SER A 86 -20.52 1.77 -32.65
CA SER A 86 -19.74 0.56 -32.96
C SER A 86 -19.35 -0.16 -31.64
N PRO A 87 -20.30 -0.90 -31.01
CA PRO A 87 -20.08 -1.55 -29.72
C PRO A 87 -18.82 -2.41 -29.68
N GLU A 88 -18.54 -3.14 -30.76
CA GLU A 88 -17.37 -4.00 -30.91
C GLU A 88 -16.03 -3.24 -30.79
N PHE A 89 -16.03 -1.94 -31.08
CA PHE A 89 -14.84 -1.12 -30.95
C PHE A 89 -14.41 -0.92 -29.49
N MET A 90 -15.31 -1.11 -28.53
CA MET A 90 -15.02 -0.98 -27.10
C MET A 90 -13.95 -1.97 -26.63
N TYR A 91 -13.89 -3.18 -27.22
CA TYR A 91 -12.81 -4.13 -26.97
C TYR A 91 -11.43 -3.56 -27.37
N SER A 92 -11.37 -2.86 -28.51
CA SER A 92 -10.12 -2.22 -28.92
C SER A 92 -9.70 -1.07 -28.01
N ILE A 93 -10.66 -0.40 -27.37
CA ILE A 93 -10.39 0.64 -26.35
C ILE A 93 -9.75 0.01 -25.11
N THR A 94 -10.35 -1.05 -24.57
CA THR A 94 -9.85 -1.73 -23.38
C THR A 94 -8.49 -2.38 -23.62
N GLU A 95 -8.31 -3.07 -24.75
CA GLU A 95 -7.00 -3.62 -25.16
C GLU A 95 -5.93 -2.54 -25.25
N ARG A 96 -6.24 -1.36 -25.77
CA ARG A 96 -5.30 -0.27 -25.93
C ARG A 96 -4.82 0.27 -24.57
N ILE A 97 -5.69 0.31 -23.56
CA ILE A 97 -5.31 0.69 -22.20
C ILE A 97 -4.22 -0.26 -21.70
N LEU A 98 -4.40 -1.57 -21.85
CA LEU A 98 -3.41 -2.56 -21.40
C LEU A 98 -2.12 -2.51 -22.23
N ARG A 99 -2.21 -2.44 -23.55
CA ARG A 99 -1.03 -2.45 -24.42
C ARG A 99 -0.05 -1.33 -24.15
N ASN A 100 -0.57 -0.18 -23.72
CA ASN A 100 0.24 1.02 -23.47
C ASN A 100 0.69 1.15 -22.01
N ASN A 101 0.25 0.26 -21.11
CA ASN A 101 0.50 0.38 -19.69
C ASN A 101 0.76 -1.00 -19.07
N GLU A 102 2.00 -1.28 -18.71
CA GLU A 102 2.42 -2.58 -18.18
C GLU A 102 1.83 -2.88 -16.80
N PHE A 103 1.55 -1.83 -16.01
CA PHE A 103 1.01 -1.96 -14.65
C PHE A 103 -0.48 -2.33 -14.62
N ILE A 104 -1.20 -2.09 -15.74
CA ILE A 104 -2.63 -2.37 -15.83
C ILE A 104 -2.83 -3.85 -16.17
N CYS A 105 -3.51 -4.58 -15.29
CA CYS A 105 -3.83 -5.98 -15.46
C CYS A 105 -5.19 -6.23 -16.13
N GLY A 106 -6.14 -5.28 -16.00
CA GLY A 106 -7.46 -5.34 -16.60
C GLY A 106 -7.99 -3.95 -16.96
N ALA A 107 -8.95 -3.88 -17.88
CA ALA A 107 -9.69 -2.66 -18.20
C ALA A 107 -11.05 -3.00 -18.81
N ALA A 108 -12.09 -2.27 -18.42
CA ALA A 108 -13.44 -2.43 -18.93
C ALA A 108 -14.05 -1.11 -19.41
N VAL A 109 -15.07 -1.23 -20.28
CA VAL A 109 -16.06 -0.18 -20.50
C VAL A 109 -17.43 -0.79 -20.21
N ALA A 110 -17.94 -0.57 -19.00
CA ALA A 110 -19.16 -1.16 -18.50
C ALA A 110 -20.34 -0.22 -18.72
N PHE A 111 -21.28 -0.61 -19.55
CA PHE A 111 -22.44 0.20 -19.92
C PHE A 111 -23.61 0.04 -18.95
N GLU A 112 -24.48 1.06 -18.90
CA GLU A 112 -25.75 1.00 -18.18
C GLU A 112 -26.64 -0.13 -18.74
N PRO A 113 -27.55 -0.69 -17.90
CA PRO A 113 -28.46 -1.75 -18.33
C PRO A 113 -29.19 -1.43 -19.64
N HIS A 114 -29.16 -2.37 -20.60
CA HIS A 114 -29.82 -2.22 -21.89
C HIS A 114 -29.41 -1.02 -22.75
N TYR A 115 -28.23 -0.42 -22.49
CA TYR A 115 -27.75 0.70 -23.29
C TYR A 115 -27.72 0.37 -24.79
N TYR A 116 -27.21 -0.81 -25.12
CA TYR A 116 -27.33 -1.40 -26.47
C TYR A 116 -28.42 -2.46 -26.47
N ALA A 117 -29.52 -2.21 -27.18
CA ALA A 117 -30.65 -3.14 -27.24
C ALA A 117 -30.26 -4.52 -27.81
N SER A 118 -29.25 -4.57 -28.69
CA SER A 118 -28.71 -5.83 -29.28
C SER A 118 -27.93 -6.67 -28.27
N GLU A 119 -27.34 -6.04 -27.24
CA GLU A 119 -26.44 -6.71 -26.28
C GLU A 119 -27.18 -7.16 -25.00
N GLY A 120 -28.45 -6.77 -24.84
CA GLY A 120 -29.26 -7.16 -23.69
C GLY A 120 -28.99 -6.36 -22.40
N LEU A 121 -29.05 -7.05 -21.26
CA LEU A 121 -28.88 -6.41 -19.94
C LEU A 121 -27.44 -5.99 -19.68
N TYR A 122 -26.49 -6.84 -20.08
CA TYR A 122 -25.08 -6.66 -19.80
C TYR A 122 -24.31 -6.35 -21.07
N PHE A 123 -23.57 -5.26 -21.07
CA PHE A 123 -22.54 -5.00 -22.07
C PHE A 123 -21.34 -4.32 -21.40
N SER A 124 -20.31 -5.11 -21.15
CA SER A 124 -19.07 -4.64 -20.55
C SER A 124 -17.86 -5.33 -21.19
N PRO A 125 -17.41 -4.83 -22.36
CA PRO A 125 -16.14 -5.24 -22.95
C PRO A 125 -15.00 -5.11 -21.96
N TYR A 126 -14.32 -6.22 -21.70
CA TYR A 126 -13.23 -6.35 -20.74
C TYR A 126 -12.01 -6.97 -21.39
N SER A 127 -10.87 -6.36 -21.22
CA SER A 127 -9.57 -6.93 -21.58
C SER A 127 -8.72 -7.13 -20.35
N TYR A 128 -7.98 -8.23 -20.27
CA TYR A 128 -7.15 -8.59 -19.13
C TYR A 128 -5.87 -9.29 -19.58
N ARG A 129 -4.85 -9.33 -18.71
CA ARG A 129 -3.64 -10.12 -18.91
C ARG A 129 -3.85 -11.50 -18.31
N ASP A 130 -3.66 -12.53 -19.14
CA ASP A 130 -3.68 -13.91 -18.66
C ASP A 130 -2.38 -14.26 -17.89
N GLU A 131 -2.30 -15.50 -17.36
CA GLU A 131 -1.14 -16.00 -16.61
C GLU A 131 0.19 -15.94 -17.39
N ASN A 132 0.13 -15.86 -18.72
CA ASN A 132 1.31 -15.73 -19.58
C ASN A 132 1.64 -14.26 -19.92
N GLY A 133 0.85 -13.31 -19.40
CA GLY A 133 0.95 -11.89 -19.69
C GLY A 133 0.35 -11.49 -21.05
N GLU A 134 -0.33 -12.43 -21.77
CA GLU A 134 -1.00 -12.12 -23.02
C GLU A 134 -2.33 -11.41 -22.77
N ILE A 135 -2.65 -10.44 -23.62
CA ILE A 135 -3.93 -9.72 -23.53
C ILE A 135 -5.03 -10.56 -24.14
N ARG A 136 -6.06 -10.81 -23.35
CA ARG A 136 -7.30 -11.49 -23.73
C ARG A 136 -8.47 -10.55 -23.54
N SER A 137 -9.55 -10.77 -24.28
CA SER A 137 -10.76 -9.99 -24.14
C SER A 137 -11.99 -10.91 -24.00
N LYS A 138 -12.93 -10.48 -23.17
CA LYS A 138 -14.20 -11.13 -22.93
C LYS A 138 -15.30 -10.12 -22.62
N GLN A 139 -16.55 -10.57 -22.68
CA GLN A 139 -17.68 -9.83 -22.12
C GLN A 139 -17.76 -10.08 -20.62
N LEU A 140 -17.82 -9.01 -19.80
CA LEU A 140 -18.23 -9.10 -18.40
C LEU A 140 -19.74 -8.94 -18.27
N GLY A 141 -20.28 -9.57 -17.24
CA GLY A 141 -21.70 -9.53 -16.93
C GLY A 141 -22.42 -10.78 -17.40
N SER A 142 -23.10 -11.41 -16.46
CA SER A 142 -23.93 -12.59 -16.63
C SER A 142 -24.92 -12.70 -15.46
N ASP A 143 -25.80 -13.68 -15.49
CA ASP A 143 -26.74 -13.96 -14.39
C ASP A 143 -26.02 -14.35 -13.08
N THR A 144 -24.75 -14.77 -13.17
CA THR A 144 -23.90 -15.10 -11.99
C THR A 144 -22.92 -14.02 -11.63
N TYR A 145 -22.67 -13.04 -12.51
CA TYR A 145 -21.81 -11.90 -12.28
C TYR A 145 -22.47 -10.62 -12.78
N ASP A 146 -23.26 -10.00 -11.92
CA ASP A 146 -23.91 -8.72 -12.21
C ASP A 146 -23.01 -7.55 -11.77
N TYR A 147 -22.25 -7.02 -12.73
CA TYR A 147 -21.34 -5.91 -12.44
C TYR A 147 -22.04 -4.63 -12.00
N HIS A 148 -23.33 -4.46 -12.29
CA HIS A 148 -24.07 -3.27 -11.86
C HIS A 148 -24.19 -3.14 -10.34
N TYR A 149 -23.98 -4.23 -9.57
CA TYR A 149 -23.97 -4.22 -8.11
C TYR A 149 -22.56 -4.18 -7.51
N MET A 150 -21.50 -4.19 -8.33
CA MET A 150 -20.14 -4.15 -7.83
C MET A 150 -19.75 -2.73 -7.37
N ASP A 151 -18.93 -2.64 -6.34
CA ASP A 151 -18.49 -1.36 -5.76
C ASP A 151 -17.78 -0.49 -6.79
N TRP A 152 -16.93 -1.08 -7.64
CA TRP A 152 -16.23 -0.37 -8.70
C TRP A 152 -17.16 0.26 -9.75
N TYR A 153 -18.40 -0.22 -9.86
CA TYR A 153 -19.45 0.35 -10.71
C TYR A 153 -20.35 1.33 -9.95
N GLN A 154 -20.84 0.92 -8.78
CA GLN A 154 -21.83 1.70 -8.01
C GLN A 154 -21.25 2.96 -7.38
N ILE A 155 -20.05 2.85 -6.78
CA ILE A 155 -19.51 4.00 -6.01
C ILE A 155 -19.24 5.20 -6.93
N PRO A 156 -18.50 5.09 -8.05
CA PRO A 156 -18.29 6.22 -8.94
C PRO A 156 -19.59 6.77 -9.53
N LYS A 157 -20.59 5.91 -9.78
CA LYS A 157 -21.93 6.33 -10.22
C LYS A 157 -22.65 7.15 -9.16
N LEU A 158 -22.59 6.76 -7.89
CA LEU A 158 -23.22 7.47 -6.76
C LEU A 158 -22.50 8.77 -6.41
N LEU A 159 -21.18 8.76 -6.45
CA LEU A 159 -20.36 9.94 -6.17
C LEU A 159 -20.34 10.95 -7.33
N ASN A 160 -20.65 10.50 -8.55
CA ASN A 160 -20.57 11.30 -9.78
C ASN A 160 -19.14 11.81 -10.06
N GLU A 161 -18.13 11.04 -9.63
CA GLU A 161 -16.71 11.35 -9.79
C GLU A 161 -15.88 10.08 -9.94
N PRO A 162 -14.65 10.15 -10.48
CA PRO A 162 -13.74 9.01 -10.52
C PRO A 162 -13.41 8.51 -9.12
N TYR A 163 -13.21 7.19 -9.01
CA TYR A 163 -13.03 6.53 -7.72
C TYR A 163 -12.09 5.33 -7.83
N TRP A 164 -11.21 5.17 -6.83
CA TRP A 164 -10.44 3.94 -6.59
C TRP A 164 -11.21 3.03 -5.65
N SER A 165 -11.50 1.80 -6.08
CA SER A 165 -12.17 0.82 -5.22
C SER A 165 -11.30 0.41 -4.03
N GLU A 166 -11.93 -0.06 -2.94
CA GLU A 166 -11.22 -0.90 -2.00
C GLU A 166 -10.71 -2.15 -2.73
N PRO A 167 -9.61 -2.78 -2.26
CA PRO A 167 -9.14 -4.03 -2.82
C PRO A 167 -10.18 -5.14 -2.75
N TYR A 168 -10.29 -5.96 -3.78
CA TYR A 168 -11.21 -7.09 -3.86
C TYR A 168 -10.64 -8.22 -4.73
N TYR A 169 -11.20 -9.42 -4.60
CA TYR A 169 -10.96 -10.51 -5.53
C TYR A 169 -12.01 -10.45 -6.64
N ASP A 170 -11.58 -10.34 -7.89
CA ASP A 170 -12.47 -10.19 -9.05
C ASP A 170 -12.91 -11.55 -9.59
N ASP A 171 -13.82 -12.21 -8.85
CA ASP A 171 -14.45 -13.49 -9.23
C ASP A 171 -15.36 -13.28 -10.46
N GLY A 172 -15.09 -14.03 -11.53
CA GLY A 172 -15.79 -13.89 -12.81
C GLY A 172 -15.18 -12.86 -13.77
N GLY A 173 -14.29 -12.00 -13.29
CA GLY A 173 -13.53 -11.03 -14.10
C GLY A 173 -12.09 -11.43 -14.32
N GLY A 174 -11.14 -10.73 -13.67
CA GLY A 174 -9.72 -10.98 -13.80
C GLY A 174 -9.18 -12.19 -13.04
N GLU A 175 -9.98 -12.81 -12.15
CA GLU A 175 -9.62 -13.96 -11.30
C GLU A 175 -8.37 -13.70 -10.43
N MET A 176 -8.22 -12.47 -9.97
CA MET A 176 -7.10 -12.04 -9.13
C MET A 176 -7.50 -10.97 -8.12
N MET A 177 -6.66 -10.76 -7.12
CA MET A 177 -6.81 -9.63 -6.20
C MET A 177 -6.36 -8.34 -6.87
N MET A 178 -7.22 -7.33 -6.85
CA MET A 178 -6.99 -6.04 -7.52
C MET A 178 -7.65 -4.87 -6.81
N THR A 179 -7.29 -3.68 -7.24
CA THR A 179 -8.01 -2.43 -7.02
C THR A 179 -8.28 -1.78 -8.36
N THR A 180 -9.43 -1.15 -8.51
CA THR A 180 -9.91 -0.62 -9.78
C THR A 180 -10.10 0.88 -9.72
N TYR A 181 -9.48 1.60 -10.65
CA TYR A 181 -9.82 2.99 -10.93
C TYR A 181 -10.99 3.03 -11.91
N SER A 182 -12.07 3.69 -11.53
CA SER A 182 -13.32 3.75 -12.27
C SER A 182 -13.71 5.19 -12.53
N LYS A 183 -14.03 5.51 -13.78
CA LYS A 183 -14.47 6.83 -14.21
C LYS A 183 -15.84 6.76 -14.86
N PRO A 184 -16.86 7.48 -14.34
CA PRO A 184 -18.19 7.57 -14.97
C PRO A 184 -18.16 8.41 -16.24
N LEU A 185 -18.91 8.00 -17.24
CA LEU A 185 -19.04 8.65 -18.55
C LEU A 185 -20.48 9.11 -18.76
N TYR A 186 -20.65 10.39 -19.12
CA TYR A 186 -21.96 11.03 -19.26
C TYR A 186 -22.20 11.50 -20.68
N ASP A 187 -23.46 11.47 -21.11
CA ASP A 187 -23.90 12.07 -22.34
C ASP A 187 -24.01 13.62 -22.24
N ALA A 188 -24.34 14.28 -23.34
CA ALA A 188 -24.49 15.73 -23.37
C ALA A 188 -25.62 16.27 -22.45
N ASN A 189 -26.55 15.43 -22.01
CA ASN A 189 -27.65 15.75 -21.11
C ASN A 189 -27.31 15.46 -19.64
N GLY A 190 -26.10 14.94 -19.35
CA GLY A 190 -25.68 14.56 -18.03
C GLY A 190 -26.16 13.17 -17.56
N ASN A 191 -26.65 12.31 -18.46
CA ASN A 191 -27.03 10.96 -18.10
C ASN A 191 -25.80 10.05 -18.16
N LEU A 192 -25.61 9.24 -17.14
CA LEU A 192 -24.58 8.20 -17.14
C LEU A 192 -24.91 7.18 -18.23
N TYR A 193 -23.93 6.81 -19.05
CA TYR A 193 -24.11 5.74 -20.04
C TYR A 193 -23.13 4.59 -19.87
N ALA A 194 -21.96 4.82 -19.27
CA ALA A 194 -20.96 3.79 -19.00
C ALA A 194 -20.00 4.20 -17.88
N ILE A 195 -19.25 3.22 -17.38
CA ILE A 195 -18.08 3.43 -16.54
C ILE A 195 -16.88 2.81 -17.24
N ILE A 196 -15.81 3.55 -17.42
CA ILE A 196 -14.53 3.05 -17.92
C ILE A 196 -13.59 2.78 -16.75
N THR A 197 -12.92 1.61 -16.76
CA THR A 197 -12.08 1.17 -15.66
C THR A 197 -10.68 0.80 -16.10
N ALA A 198 -9.76 0.81 -15.14
CA ALA A 198 -8.47 0.14 -15.23
C ALA A 198 -8.11 -0.46 -13.88
N ASP A 199 -7.59 -1.70 -13.92
CA ASP A 199 -7.34 -2.54 -12.76
C ASP A 199 -5.85 -2.65 -12.50
N LEU A 200 -5.47 -2.50 -11.23
CA LEU A 200 -4.11 -2.66 -10.72
C LEU A 200 -4.03 -3.92 -9.85
N SER A 201 -3.12 -4.84 -10.19
CA SER A 201 -2.90 -6.07 -9.42
C SER A 201 -2.32 -5.78 -8.03
N LEU A 202 -2.88 -6.39 -6.99
CA LEU A 202 -2.31 -6.32 -5.64
C LEU A 202 -1.04 -7.16 -5.50
N GLU A 203 -0.87 -8.22 -6.28
CA GLU A 203 0.38 -9.00 -6.29
C GLU A 203 1.54 -8.14 -6.76
N TRP A 204 1.36 -7.44 -7.90
CA TRP A 204 2.34 -6.49 -8.40
C TRP A 204 2.66 -5.38 -7.37
N LEU A 205 1.63 -4.83 -6.71
CA LEU A 205 1.81 -3.82 -5.67
C LEU A 205 2.57 -4.38 -4.46
N THR A 206 2.29 -5.62 -4.08
CA THR A 206 2.98 -6.31 -3.00
C THR A 206 4.47 -6.52 -3.32
N GLU A 207 4.80 -6.90 -4.55
CA GLU A 207 6.18 -7.04 -5.00
C GLU A 207 6.93 -5.70 -4.96
N LEU A 208 6.31 -4.63 -5.48
CA LEU A 208 6.88 -3.29 -5.47
C LEU A 208 7.18 -2.83 -4.03
N VAL A 209 6.18 -2.85 -3.16
CA VAL A 209 6.30 -2.33 -1.78
C VAL A 209 7.18 -3.24 -0.93
N GLY A 210 7.06 -4.57 -1.09
CA GLY A 210 7.85 -5.57 -0.35
C GLY A 210 9.32 -5.62 -0.75
N GLY A 211 9.64 -5.21 -1.99
CA GLY A 211 11.01 -5.12 -2.51
C GLY A 211 11.85 -4.01 -1.86
N ILE A 212 11.20 -2.98 -1.32
CA ILE A 212 11.86 -1.81 -0.73
C ILE A 212 11.99 -2.04 0.78
N LYS A 213 13.23 -2.08 1.29
CA LYS A 213 13.51 -2.30 2.72
C LYS A 213 14.49 -1.26 3.23
N ALA A 214 14.10 -0.52 4.25
CA ALA A 214 14.99 0.42 4.92
C ALA A 214 16.16 -0.31 5.63
N PHE A 215 15.93 -1.53 6.12
CA PHE A 215 16.94 -2.38 6.80
C PHE A 215 16.68 -3.85 6.49
N GLU A 216 17.70 -4.72 6.67
CA GLU A 216 17.59 -6.16 6.40
C GLU A 216 16.41 -6.87 7.09
N ARG A 217 16.03 -6.41 8.29
CA ARG A 217 14.94 -6.99 9.10
C ARG A 217 13.68 -6.13 9.12
N SER A 218 13.60 -5.10 8.27
CA SER A 218 12.39 -4.30 8.12
C SER A 218 11.51 -4.83 7.02
N TYR A 219 10.24 -4.49 7.07
CA TYR A 219 9.29 -4.69 5.98
C TYR A 219 8.37 -3.46 5.89
N ASN A 220 7.83 -3.25 4.72
CA ASN A 220 6.78 -2.28 4.49
C ASN A 220 5.43 -3.01 4.48
N LEU A 221 4.42 -2.34 4.97
CA LEU A 221 3.03 -2.77 4.82
C LEU A 221 2.21 -1.60 4.29
N MET A 222 1.07 -1.92 3.69
CA MET A 222 0.11 -0.94 3.20
C MET A 222 -1.28 -1.35 3.67
N VAL A 223 -2.05 -0.37 4.11
CA VAL A 223 -3.45 -0.58 4.48
C VAL A 223 -4.35 0.30 3.62
N SER A 224 -5.57 -0.16 3.37
CA SER A 224 -6.60 0.59 2.70
C SER A 224 -7.21 1.65 3.62
N ARG A 225 -8.13 2.45 3.08
CA ARG A 225 -8.91 3.42 3.85
C ARG A 225 -9.74 2.75 4.97
N ASN A 226 -10.16 1.52 4.75
CA ASN A 226 -10.88 0.70 5.74
C ASN A 226 -9.95 -0.04 6.72
N ALA A 227 -8.64 0.29 6.71
CA ALA A 227 -7.60 -0.34 7.54
C ALA A 227 -7.30 -1.81 7.20
N SER A 228 -7.84 -2.37 6.11
CA SER A 228 -7.50 -3.72 5.64
C SER A 228 -6.10 -3.76 5.06
N PHE A 229 -5.37 -4.86 5.29
CA PHE A 229 -4.06 -5.02 4.68
C PHE A 229 -4.17 -5.18 3.17
N ILE A 230 -3.48 -4.32 2.43
CA ILE A 230 -3.28 -4.39 0.98
C ILE A 230 -1.95 -5.07 0.67
N VAL A 231 -0.90 -4.70 1.43
CA VAL A 231 0.43 -5.29 1.34
C VAL A 231 0.87 -5.70 2.73
N HIS A 232 1.24 -6.97 2.89
CA HIS A 232 1.78 -7.50 4.13
C HIS A 232 2.72 -8.68 3.82
N PRO A 233 3.84 -8.90 4.59
CA PRO A 233 4.72 -10.06 4.41
C PRO A 233 4.03 -11.41 4.61
N ASP A 234 3.03 -11.45 5.49
CA ASP A 234 2.13 -12.60 5.62
C ASP A 234 0.92 -12.39 4.70
N HIS A 235 0.90 -13.11 3.59
CA HIS A 235 -0.16 -13.03 2.58
C HIS A 235 -1.54 -13.46 3.11
N ASN A 236 -1.60 -14.24 4.19
CA ASN A 236 -2.88 -14.64 4.78
C ASN A 236 -3.64 -13.46 5.42
N LEU A 237 -2.94 -12.37 5.73
CA LEU A 237 -3.56 -11.18 6.30
C LEU A 237 -4.17 -10.27 5.23
N ILE A 238 -3.71 -10.37 3.98
CA ILE A 238 -4.16 -9.50 2.88
C ILE A 238 -5.65 -9.76 2.62
N LEU A 239 -6.47 -8.71 2.68
CA LEU A 239 -7.94 -8.69 2.58
C LEU A 239 -8.70 -9.49 3.65
N ASN A 240 -8.03 -10.27 4.48
CA ASN A 240 -8.66 -11.10 5.52
C ASN A 240 -8.65 -10.42 6.89
N GLU A 241 -7.67 -9.55 7.14
CA GLU A 241 -7.49 -8.88 8.42
C GLU A 241 -7.30 -7.37 8.23
N THR A 242 -7.62 -6.64 9.28
CA THR A 242 -7.32 -5.21 9.38
C THR A 242 -6.16 -5.00 10.35
N ILE A 243 -5.56 -3.82 10.34
CA ILE A 243 -4.54 -3.48 11.32
C ILE A 243 -5.07 -3.54 12.75
N TYR A 244 -6.39 -3.40 12.96
CA TYR A 244 -7.03 -3.51 14.27
C TYR A 244 -7.26 -4.95 14.70
N SER A 245 -7.73 -5.82 13.79
CA SER A 245 -8.02 -7.22 14.12
C SER A 245 -6.74 -8.03 14.34
N SER A 246 -5.71 -7.78 13.56
CA SER A 246 -4.40 -8.46 13.69
C SER A 246 -3.67 -8.16 14.99
N THR A 247 -4.03 -7.06 15.66
CA THR A 247 -3.42 -6.62 16.94
C THR A 247 -4.42 -6.66 18.09
N TYR A 248 -5.54 -7.38 17.92
CA TYR A 248 -6.57 -7.48 18.93
C TYR A 248 -6.03 -8.10 20.22
N GLY A 249 -6.24 -7.40 21.34
CA GLY A 249 -5.73 -7.81 22.66
C GLY A 249 -4.34 -7.30 23.00
N ASP A 250 -3.65 -6.62 22.09
CA ASP A 250 -2.41 -5.91 22.42
C ASP A 250 -2.73 -4.58 23.13
N GLU A 251 -2.14 -4.38 24.31
CA GLU A 251 -2.35 -3.19 25.13
C GLU A 251 -1.28 -2.10 24.89
N ASP A 252 -0.35 -2.30 23.94
CA ASP A 252 0.71 -1.35 23.64
C ASP A 252 0.13 -0.03 23.10
N GLU A 253 0.26 1.02 23.89
CA GLU A 253 -0.19 2.38 23.56
C GLU A 253 0.48 2.94 22.29
N SER A 254 1.73 2.52 22.02
CA SER A 254 2.47 2.97 20.84
C SER A 254 1.89 2.35 19.57
N LEU A 255 1.46 1.11 19.64
CA LEU A 255 0.79 0.40 18.55
C LEU A 255 -0.60 1.01 18.25
N LYS A 256 -1.37 1.33 19.29
CA LYS A 256 -2.68 2.02 19.15
C LYS A 256 -2.53 3.37 18.47
N LYS A 257 -1.50 4.13 18.85
CA LYS A 257 -1.21 5.42 18.22
C LYS A 257 -0.83 5.24 16.74
N MET A 258 -0.01 4.26 16.41
CA MET A 258 0.37 3.95 15.03
C MET A 258 -0.88 3.61 14.18
N GLN A 259 -1.78 2.78 14.70
CA GLN A 259 -3.04 2.42 14.05
C GLN A 259 -3.90 3.65 13.76
N ASP A 260 -4.06 4.52 14.77
CA ASP A 260 -4.84 5.75 14.63
C ASP A 260 -4.20 6.72 13.63
N ASP A 261 -2.88 6.85 13.64
CA ASP A 261 -2.15 7.69 12.66
C ASP A 261 -2.28 7.15 11.22
N MET A 262 -2.20 5.83 11.02
CA MET A 262 -2.34 5.18 9.70
C MET A 262 -3.74 5.41 9.12
N VAL A 263 -4.79 5.16 9.90
CA VAL A 263 -6.19 5.30 9.43
C VAL A 263 -6.55 6.74 9.13
N HIS A 264 -5.98 7.70 9.88
CA HIS A 264 -6.18 9.11 9.62
C HIS A 264 -5.18 9.74 8.65
N CYS A 265 -4.38 8.93 7.96
CA CYS A 265 -3.33 9.37 7.02
C CYS A 265 -2.38 10.41 7.64
N ARG A 266 -2.09 10.29 8.94
CA ARG A 266 -1.13 11.15 9.64
C ARG A 266 0.27 10.55 9.58
N ALA A 267 1.26 11.37 9.24
CA ALA A 267 2.65 10.96 9.38
C ALA A 267 3.01 10.85 10.87
N GLY A 268 3.46 9.68 11.28
CA GLY A 268 3.81 9.39 12.66
C GLY A 268 5.03 8.49 12.78
N GLN A 269 5.59 8.43 13.98
CA GLN A 269 6.65 7.50 14.34
C GLN A 269 6.37 6.92 15.71
N VAL A 270 6.50 5.60 15.81
CA VAL A 270 6.44 4.85 17.07
C VAL A 270 7.85 4.35 17.38
N LEU A 271 8.33 4.61 18.61
CA LEU A 271 9.68 4.27 19.07
C LEU A 271 9.64 3.19 20.13
#